data_45f60dd3508d9f051cbbbc1ca19e4a95
#
_entry.id   45f60dd3508d9f051cbbbc1ca19e4a95
#
_cell.length_a   1.000
_cell.length_b   1.000
_cell.length_c   1.000
_cell.angle_alpha   90.00
_cell.angle_beta   90.00
_cell.angle_gamma   90.00
#
_symmetry.space_group_name_H-M   'P 1'
#
loop_
_entity.id
_entity.type
_entity.pdbx_description
1 polymer ?
#
loop_
_entity_poly.entity_id
_entity_poly.type
_entity_poly.pdbx_seq_one_letter_code
_entity_poly.pdbx_strand_id
1 'polypeptide(L)'
;MCVTSAKALLTSTYVGAWEIEHPTYGYRHVLAYQNAPQNLADGPNCMLLHVPAAAPILPEHLLDTADCPDLLRQMSRQLLANYSRSNIVPQQIFVVEMGVYHVVLLNEKSEAGLNAALEQIPLEKRPNIAPELLNFYATQFPDYPLVLACFNNRDSYNASPIMLH
;
A
#
# COMPACT_ATOMS: atom_id res chain seq x y z
N MET A 1 -5.39 -3.08 8.56
CA MET A 1 -6.54 -3.65 7.80
C MET A 1 -6.56 -2.95 6.46
N CYS A 2 -6.84 -3.65 5.36
CA CYS A 2 -7.05 -3.00 4.07
C CYS A 2 -8.54 -2.95 3.73
N VAL A 3 -8.93 -1.95 2.94
CA VAL A 3 -10.27 -1.77 2.40
C VAL A 3 -10.12 -1.58 0.89
N THR A 4 -11.11 -1.96 0.11
CA THR A 4 -11.13 -1.69 -1.33
C THR A 4 -12.13 -0.58 -1.67
N SER A 5 -11.84 0.22 -2.69
CA SER A 5 -12.73 1.32 -3.13
C SER A 5 -14.03 0.82 -3.74
N ALA A 6 -14.02 -0.41 -4.27
CA ALA A 6 -15.19 -1.09 -4.82
C ALA A 6 -15.15 -2.58 -4.44
N LYS A 7 -16.21 -3.33 -4.74
CA LYS A 7 -16.32 -4.75 -4.38
C LYS A 7 -15.16 -5.56 -4.94
N ALA A 8 -14.43 -6.25 -4.08
CA ALA A 8 -13.33 -7.14 -4.43
C ALA A 8 -13.28 -8.36 -3.51
N LEU A 9 -12.66 -9.43 -4.00
CA LEU A 9 -12.26 -10.59 -3.21
C LEU A 9 -10.74 -10.53 -3.02
N LEU A 10 -10.29 -10.51 -1.79
CA LEU A 10 -8.88 -10.54 -1.42
C LEU A 10 -8.54 -11.91 -0.85
N THR A 11 -7.77 -12.69 -1.59
CA THR A 11 -7.34 -14.04 -1.18
C THR A 11 -5.84 -14.08 -0.96
N SER A 12 -5.34 -15.11 -0.28
CA SER A 12 -3.91 -15.31 -0.03
C SER A 12 -3.25 -14.07 0.57
N THR A 13 -3.90 -13.45 1.57
CA THR A 13 -3.39 -12.24 2.21
C THR A 13 -2.29 -12.59 3.20
N TYR A 14 -1.13 -11.99 3.00
CA TYR A 14 0.03 -12.06 3.89
C TYR A 14 0.38 -10.64 4.35
N VAL A 15 0.71 -10.51 5.62
CA VAL A 15 1.25 -9.27 6.20
C VAL A 15 2.51 -9.63 6.94
N GLY A 16 3.58 -8.91 6.68
CA GLY A 16 4.85 -9.03 7.38
C GLY A 16 5.26 -7.68 7.97
N ALA A 17 5.82 -7.71 9.19
CA ALA A 17 6.45 -6.54 9.79
C ALA A 17 7.70 -7.01 10.51
N TRP A 18 8.83 -6.37 10.24
CA TRP A 18 10.11 -6.68 10.88
C TRP A 18 11.01 -5.45 10.90
N GLU A 19 12.10 -5.55 11.65
CA GLU A 19 13.12 -4.51 11.76
C GLU A 19 14.33 -4.87 10.92
N ILE A 20 14.93 -3.87 10.27
CA ILE A 20 16.19 -4.00 9.54
C ILE A 20 17.14 -2.88 9.98
N GLU A 21 18.44 -3.15 9.90
CA GLU A 21 19.48 -2.12 9.95
C GLU A 21 19.79 -1.67 8.52
N HIS A 22 19.31 -0.47 8.14
CA HIS A 22 19.56 0.07 6.81
C HIS A 22 20.87 0.84 6.79
N PRO A 23 21.78 0.62 5.81
CA PRO A 23 23.11 1.24 5.77
C PRO A 23 23.11 2.77 5.83
N THR A 24 22.09 3.41 5.26
CA THR A 24 21.98 4.88 5.17
C THR A 24 21.11 5.47 6.28
N TYR A 25 20.06 4.77 6.69
CA TYR A 25 19.01 5.32 7.56
C TYR A 25 19.00 4.71 8.97
N GLY A 26 19.93 3.80 9.29
CA GLY A 26 19.95 3.08 10.57
C GLY A 26 18.78 2.09 10.70
N TYR A 27 18.33 1.83 11.92
CA TYR A 27 17.22 0.91 12.17
C TYR A 27 15.92 1.41 11.55
N ARG A 28 15.24 0.54 10.80
CA ARG A 28 13.97 0.79 10.12
C ARG A 28 13.02 -0.38 10.31
N HIS A 29 11.73 -0.06 10.34
CA HIS A 29 10.69 -1.08 10.31
C HIS A 29 10.22 -1.28 8.88
N VAL A 30 10.15 -2.53 8.46
CA VAL A 30 9.60 -2.92 7.17
C VAL A 30 8.18 -3.40 7.39
N LEU A 31 7.23 -2.84 6.64
CA LEU A 31 5.88 -3.35 6.50
C LEU A 31 5.73 -3.92 5.09
N ALA A 32 5.33 -5.17 4.99
CA ALA A 32 5.06 -5.81 3.72
C ALA A 32 3.62 -6.35 3.69
N TYR A 33 2.96 -6.14 2.56
CA TYR A 33 1.60 -6.60 2.32
C TYR A 33 1.50 -7.27 0.96
N GLN A 34 0.93 -8.45 0.92
CA GLN A 34 0.67 -9.20 -0.32
C GLN A 34 -0.71 -9.85 -0.27
N ASN A 35 -1.43 -9.81 -1.38
CA ASN A 35 -2.63 -10.62 -1.59
C ASN A 35 -2.79 -10.98 -3.07
N ALA A 36 -3.79 -11.78 -3.39
CA ALA A 36 -4.29 -11.99 -4.74
C ALA A 36 -5.67 -11.31 -4.86
N PRO A 37 -5.72 -10.05 -5.34
CA PRO A 37 -6.97 -9.31 -5.45
C PRO A 37 -7.75 -9.75 -6.69
N GLN A 38 -9.03 -10.04 -6.53
CA GLN A 38 -9.97 -10.21 -7.62
C GLN A 38 -11.01 -9.10 -7.55
N ASN A 39 -11.02 -8.21 -8.53
CA ASN A 39 -12.02 -7.17 -8.63
C ASN A 39 -13.36 -7.79 -9.04
N LEU A 40 -14.41 -7.54 -8.26
CA LEU A 40 -15.78 -8.02 -8.52
C LEU A 40 -16.72 -6.87 -8.94
N ALA A 41 -16.18 -5.68 -9.13
CA ALA A 41 -16.88 -4.51 -9.65
C ALA A 41 -16.52 -4.27 -11.12
N ASP A 42 -17.36 -3.52 -11.83
CA ASP A 42 -17.04 -3.02 -13.14
C ASP A 42 -16.09 -1.81 -13.01
N GLY A 43 -14.97 -1.86 -13.74
CA GLY A 43 -13.99 -0.78 -13.80
C GLY A 43 -12.84 -0.91 -12.77
N PRO A 44 -12.03 0.14 -12.65
CA PRO A 44 -10.86 0.17 -11.79
C PRO A 44 -11.20 0.09 -10.30
N ASN A 45 -10.27 -0.46 -9.52
CA ASN A 45 -10.39 -0.58 -8.08
C ASN A 45 -9.05 -0.27 -7.41
N CYS A 46 -9.05 0.00 -6.12
CA CYS A 46 -7.82 0.09 -5.34
C CYS A 46 -7.97 -0.52 -3.95
N MET A 47 -6.86 -0.93 -3.39
CA MET A 47 -6.73 -1.22 -1.97
C MET A 47 -6.22 0.02 -1.25
N LEU A 48 -6.80 0.30 -0.10
CA LEU A 48 -6.40 1.37 0.81
C LEU A 48 -5.75 0.73 2.03
N LEU A 49 -4.49 1.09 2.28
CA LEU A 49 -3.71 0.66 3.42
C LEU A 49 -3.38 1.90 4.27
N HIS A 50 -3.83 1.96 5.51
CA HIS A 50 -3.33 2.95 6.45
C HIS A 50 -2.07 2.40 7.10
N VAL A 51 -0.98 3.12 6.95
CA VAL A 51 0.35 2.69 7.40
C VAL A 51 0.73 3.46 8.65
N PRO A 52 1.02 2.77 9.77
CA PRO A 52 1.46 3.40 11.00
C PRO A 52 2.91 3.88 10.83
N ALA A 53 3.10 4.90 10.02
CA ALA A 53 4.38 5.55 9.83
C ALA A 53 4.36 6.88 10.57
N ALA A 54 5.45 7.18 11.23
CA ALA A 54 5.63 8.43 11.93
C ALA A 54 6.36 9.47 11.05
N ALA A 55 6.70 9.17 9.77
CA ALA A 55 7.26 10.09 8.76
C ALA A 55 6.47 9.98 7.44
N PRO A 56 6.50 10.98 6.51
CA PRO A 56 5.98 10.78 5.17
C PRO A 56 6.58 9.53 4.57
N ILE A 57 5.75 8.78 3.90
CA ILE A 57 6.23 7.72 3.05
C ILE A 57 6.66 8.37 1.73
N LEU A 58 7.93 8.22 1.38
CA LEU A 58 8.52 8.69 0.14
C LEU A 58 8.68 7.51 -0.83
N PRO A 59 8.84 7.76 -2.16
CA PRO A 59 9.04 6.67 -3.13
C PRO A 59 10.22 5.75 -2.80
N GLU A 60 11.32 6.29 -2.26
CA GLU A 60 12.50 5.52 -1.83
C GLU A 60 12.24 4.58 -0.65
N HIS A 61 11.11 4.75 0.05
CA HIS A 61 10.68 3.82 1.10
C HIS A 61 9.92 2.61 0.55
N LEU A 62 9.55 2.64 -0.75
CA LEU A 62 8.99 1.47 -1.43
C LEU A 62 10.13 0.56 -1.90
N LEU A 63 10.16 -0.66 -1.41
CA LEU A 63 11.15 -1.65 -1.82
C LEU A 63 10.71 -2.35 -3.11
N ASP A 64 11.61 -2.44 -4.09
CA ASP A 64 11.38 -3.24 -5.28
C ASP A 64 11.32 -4.73 -4.91
N THR A 65 10.24 -5.38 -5.29
CA THR A 65 9.97 -6.79 -5.00
C THR A 65 9.81 -7.63 -6.27
N ALA A 66 10.16 -7.09 -7.43
CA ALA A 66 9.99 -7.77 -8.72
C ALA A 66 10.71 -9.11 -8.78
N ASP A 67 11.92 -9.19 -8.20
CA ASP A 67 12.73 -10.41 -8.16
C ASP A 67 12.28 -11.40 -7.05
N CYS A 68 11.36 -11.00 -6.18
CA CYS A 68 10.92 -11.78 -5.02
C CYS A 68 9.39 -11.86 -4.89
N PRO A 69 8.64 -12.26 -5.94
CA PRO A 69 7.17 -12.20 -5.94
C PRO A 69 6.51 -13.08 -4.88
N ASP A 70 7.20 -14.12 -4.40
CA ASP A 70 6.72 -15.05 -3.37
C ASP A 70 7.30 -14.80 -1.97
N LEU A 71 7.97 -13.68 -1.74
CA LEU A 71 8.71 -13.40 -0.52
C LEU A 71 7.86 -13.63 0.74
N LEU A 72 6.73 -12.98 0.87
CA LEU A 72 5.88 -13.12 2.06
C LEU A 72 5.28 -14.52 2.22
N ARG A 73 5.01 -15.20 1.12
CA ARG A 73 4.56 -16.59 1.15
C ARG A 73 5.67 -17.52 1.66
N GLN A 74 6.91 -17.29 1.26
CA GLN A 74 8.06 -18.04 1.76
C GLN A 74 8.36 -17.69 3.22
N MET A 75 8.35 -16.40 3.57
CA MET A 75 8.54 -15.95 4.95
C MET A 75 7.46 -16.47 5.89
N SER A 76 6.20 -16.49 5.50
CA SER A 76 5.10 -17.02 6.32
C SER A 76 5.28 -18.50 6.70
N ARG A 77 5.97 -19.25 5.85
CA ARG A 77 6.33 -20.66 6.14
C ARG A 77 7.47 -20.80 7.15
N GLN A 78 8.28 -19.74 7.33
CA GLN A 78 9.48 -19.76 8.16
C GLN A 78 9.36 -18.95 9.45
N LEU A 79 8.50 -17.92 9.50
CA LEU A 79 8.49 -16.87 10.52
C LEU A 79 7.35 -16.97 11.55
N LEU A 80 6.98 -18.15 11.98
CA LEU A 80 6.10 -18.26 13.18
C LEU A 80 6.80 -17.85 14.49
N ALA A 81 7.94 -17.17 14.43
CA ALA A 81 8.85 -17.10 15.57
C ALA A 81 9.19 -15.73 16.19
N ASN A 82 9.16 -14.52 15.55
CA ASN A 82 9.64 -13.27 16.24
C ASN A 82 9.10 -11.92 15.71
N TYR A 83 8.84 -10.91 16.59
CA TYR A 83 8.42 -9.52 16.27
C TYR A 83 8.89 -8.40 17.20
N SER A 84 9.07 -7.15 16.67
CA SER A 84 9.18 -5.85 17.41
C SER A 84 8.89 -4.61 16.53
N ARG A 85 8.65 -3.39 17.10
CA ARG A 85 8.12 -2.16 16.43
C ARG A 85 8.81 -0.84 16.78
N SER A 86 8.72 0.21 15.93
CA SER A 86 8.82 1.67 16.26
C SER A 86 8.41 2.66 15.12
N ASN A 87 8.46 3.98 15.30
CA ASN A 87 7.67 5.03 14.62
C ASN A 87 8.47 6.20 14.07
N ILE A 88 7.98 7.00 13.05
CA ILE A 88 8.30 8.45 12.71
C ILE A 88 7.46 9.06 11.55
N VAL A 89 7.26 10.40 11.43
CA VAL A 89 6.35 11.24 10.58
C VAL A 89 7.13 12.14 9.60
N PRO A 90 6.70 12.86 8.63
CA PRO A 90 5.56 13.47 7.96
C PRO A 90 5.54 13.55 6.40
N GLN A 91 4.81 14.34 5.80
CA GLN A 91 4.00 14.76 4.64
C GLN A 91 4.57 14.71 3.22
N GLN A 92 3.82 14.10 2.25
CA GLN A 92 3.63 14.48 0.81
C GLN A 92 2.90 13.35 0.02
N ILE A 93 2.53 13.60 -1.25
CA ILE A 93 1.81 12.64 -2.10
C ILE A 93 2.74 12.19 -3.23
N PHE A 94 2.80 10.89 -3.48
CA PHE A 94 3.61 10.29 -4.55
C PHE A 94 2.84 9.22 -5.30
N VAL A 95 3.15 9.01 -6.58
CA VAL A 95 2.64 7.90 -7.40
C VAL A 95 3.82 7.07 -7.90
N VAL A 96 3.81 5.76 -7.66
CA VAL A 96 4.89 4.84 -8.02
C VAL A 96 4.32 3.59 -8.70
N GLU A 97 4.91 3.15 -9.80
CA GLU A 97 4.58 1.87 -10.41
C GLU A 97 5.26 0.71 -9.68
N MET A 98 4.48 -0.29 -9.28
CA MET A 98 4.97 -1.51 -8.64
C MET A 98 4.26 -2.74 -9.21
N GLY A 99 4.88 -3.38 -10.21
CA GLY A 99 4.30 -4.54 -10.88
C GLY A 99 2.92 -4.24 -11.45
N VAL A 100 1.89 -4.91 -10.94
CA VAL A 100 0.50 -4.71 -11.40
C VAL A 100 -0.16 -3.44 -10.83
N TYR A 101 0.43 -2.83 -9.79
CA TYR A 101 -0.12 -1.69 -9.08
C TYR A 101 0.45 -0.36 -9.55
N HIS A 102 -0.42 0.67 -9.54
CA HIS A 102 0.01 2.06 -9.37
C HIS A 102 -0.21 2.42 -7.91
N VAL A 103 0.87 2.60 -7.16
CA VAL A 103 0.83 2.89 -5.73
C VAL A 103 0.84 4.40 -5.52
N VAL A 104 -0.20 4.91 -4.85
CA VAL A 104 -0.26 6.30 -4.40
C VAL A 104 0.08 6.36 -2.92
N LEU A 105 1.06 7.17 -2.56
CA LEU A 105 1.41 7.48 -1.18
C LEU A 105 0.74 8.80 -0.81
N LEU A 106 -0.32 8.74 -0.02
CA LEU A 106 -1.13 9.89 0.38
C LEU A 106 -0.83 10.22 1.85
N ASN A 107 0.16 11.07 2.06
CA ASN A 107 0.56 11.50 3.40
C ASN A 107 -0.40 12.56 3.96
N GLU A 108 -0.96 13.42 3.09
CA GLU A 108 -2.04 14.34 3.42
C GLU A 108 -3.36 13.84 2.81
N LYS A 109 -4.35 13.56 3.65
CA LYS A 109 -5.65 13.00 3.26
C LYS A 109 -6.63 14.11 2.85
N SER A 110 -6.26 14.92 1.85
CA SER A 110 -7.13 15.94 1.25
C SER A 110 -7.76 15.43 -0.05
N GLU A 111 -9.00 15.83 -0.32
CA GLU A 111 -9.69 15.49 -1.56
C GLU A 111 -8.98 16.05 -2.79
N ALA A 112 -8.46 17.27 -2.71
CA ALA A 112 -7.71 17.91 -3.78
C ALA A 112 -6.40 17.15 -4.08
N GLY A 113 -5.67 16.75 -3.04
CA GLY A 113 -4.46 15.97 -3.18
C GLY A 113 -4.70 14.58 -3.75
N LEU A 114 -5.75 13.90 -3.29
CA LEU A 114 -6.16 12.61 -3.86
C LEU A 114 -6.49 12.74 -5.35
N ASN A 115 -7.30 13.71 -5.75
CA ASN A 115 -7.67 13.90 -7.14
C ASN A 115 -6.45 14.20 -8.02
N ALA A 116 -5.55 15.08 -7.58
CA ALA A 116 -4.31 15.38 -8.30
C ALA A 116 -3.38 14.14 -8.45
N ALA A 117 -3.34 13.27 -7.46
CA ALA A 117 -2.61 12.01 -7.55
C ALA A 117 -3.29 11.01 -8.49
N LEU A 118 -4.60 10.89 -8.43
CA LEU A 118 -5.36 9.99 -9.31
C LEU A 118 -5.30 10.42 -10.78
N GLU A 119 -5.14 11.71 -11.09
CA GLU A 119 -4.92 12.19 -12.46
C GLU A 119 -3.64 11.65 -13.10
N GLN A 120 -2.63 11.27 -12.31
CA GLN A 120 -1.38 10.68 -12.78
C GLN A 120 -1.52 9.18 -13.08
N ILE A 121 -2.63 8.53 -12.69
CA ILE A 121 -2.87 7.11 -12.91
C ILE A 121 -3.61 6.92 -14.24
N PRO A 122 -3.22 5.94 -15.08
CA PRO A 122 -3.95 5.59 -16.30
C PRO A 122 -5.44 5.36 -16.04
N LEU A 123 -6.31 5.82 -16.93
CA LEU A 123 -7.76 5.77 -16.74
C LEU A 123 -8.29 4.36 -16.45
N GLU A 124 -7.69 3.34 -17.07
CA GLU A 124 -8.06 1.94 -16.88
C GLU A 124 -7.70 1.39 -15.50
N LYS A 125 -6.84 2.07 -14.74
CA LYS A 125 -6.44 1.74 -13.37
C LYS A 125 -6.87 2.77 -12.33
N ARG A 126 -7.48 3.88 -12.77
CA ARG A 126 -7.92 4.97 -11.89
C ARG A 126 -9.21 4.62 -11.16
N PRO A 127 -9.16 4.36 -9.83
CA PRO A 127 -10.36 4.02 -9.08
C PRO A 127 -11.25 5.25 -8.84
N ASN A 128 -12.53 5.00 -8.62
CA ASN A 128 -13.42 5.97 -8.01
C ASN A 128 -13.43 5.75 -6.49
N ILE A 129 -12.96 6.73 -5.73
CA ILE A 129 -12.89 6.68 -4.27
C ILE A 129 -13.95 7.63 -3.71
N ALA A 130 -14.89 7.07 -2.95
CA ALA A 130 -15.93 7.87 -2.31
C ALA A 130 -15.31 8.88 -1.32
N PRO A 131 -15.71 10.16 -1.34
CA PRO A 131 -15.21 11.17 -0.41
C PRO A 131 -15.37 10.78 1.07
N GLU A 132 -16.45 10.07 1.39
CA GLU A 132 -16.76 9.58 2.75
C GLU A 132 -15.70 8.60 3.23
N LEU A 133 -15.14 7.78 2.35
CA LEU A 133 -14.08 6.83 2.69
C LEU A 133 -12.77 7.56 3.02
N LEU A 134 -12.41 8.57 2.23
CA LEU A 134 -11.24 9.42 2.52
C LEU A 134 -11.41 10.16 3.84
N ASN A 135 -12.58 10.76 4.06
CA ASN A 135 -12.90 11.48 5.29
C ASN A 135 -12.88 10.55 6.53
N PHE A 136 -13.34 9.31 6.38
CA PHE A 136 -13.23 8.30 7.44
C PHE A 136 -11.76 8.09 7.86
N TYR A 137 -10.86 7.88 6.90
CA TYR A 137 -9.44 7.69 7.21
C TYR A 137 -8.77 8.96 7.75
N ALA A 138 -9.15 10.13 7.25
CA ALA A 138 -8.65 11.40 7.77
C ALA A 138 -9.08 11.65 9.24
N THR A 139 -10.26 11.18 9.60
CA THR A 139 -10.83 11.36 10.96
C THR A 139 -10.35 10.31 11.95
N GLN A 140 -10.34 9.04 11.54
CA GLN A 140 -10.01 7.93 12.44
C GLN A 140 -8.51 7.65 12.55
N PHE A 141 -7.72 8.03 11.56
CA PHE A 141 -6.29 7.80 11.47
C PHE A 141 -5.56 9.05 10.95
N PRO A 142 -5.67 10.21 11.65
CA PRO A 142 -5.16 11.49 11.16
C PRO A 142 -3.64 11.46 10.91
N ASP A 143 -2.91 10.78 11.77
CA ASP A 143 -1.44 10.73 11.77
C ASP A 143 -0.85 9.63 10.86
N TYR A 144 -1.70 8.77 10.28
CA TYR A 144 -1.22 7.64 9.48
C TYR A 144 -1.31 7.94 7.99
N PRO A 145 -0.21 7.81 7.23
CA PRO A 145 -0.27 7.84 5.77
C PRO A 145 -1.24 6.79 5.21
N LEU A 146 -1.84 7.10 4.07
CA LEU A 146 -2.70 6.19 3.34
C LEU A 146 -2.01 5.75 2.06
N VAL A 147 -1.85 4.45 1.88
CA VAL A 147 -1.30 3.83 0.68
C VAL A 147 -2.46 3.26 -0.14
N LEU A 148 -2.60 3.74 -1.38
CA LEU A 148 -3.57 3.22 -2.34
C LEU A 148 -2.84 2.39 -3.40
N ALA A 149 -3.17 1.14 -3.49
CA ALA A 149 -2.66 0.25 -4.55
C ALA A 149 -3.75 0.09 -5.62
N CYS A 150 -3.62 0.84 -6.71
CA CYS A 150 -4.59 0.90 -7.81
C CYS A 150 -4.32 -0.20 -8.83
N PHE A 151 -5.35 -0.93 -9.25
CA PHE A 151 -5.25 -2.06 -10.17
C PHE A 151 -6.52 -2.22 -11.00
N ASN A 152 -6.48 -3.03 -12.05
CA ASN A 152 -7.67 -3.50 -12.76
C ASN A 152 -7.76 -5.03 -12.81
N ASN A 153 -8.87 -5.57 -13.32
CA ASN A 153 -9.14 -7.01 -13.34
C ASN A 153 -8.15 -7.86 -14.14
N ARG A 154 -7.45 -7.26 -15.12
CA ARG A 154 -6.61 -8.02 -16.05
C ARG A 154 -5.27 -8.41 -15.43
N ASP A 155 -4.83 -7.66 -14.42
CA ASP A 155 -3.47 -7.74 -13.86
C ASP A 155 -3.41 -8.50 -12.52
N SER A 156 -4.55 -8.86 -11.93
CA SER A 156 -4.68 -9.24 -10.51
C SER A 156 -4.10 -10.60 -10.11
N TYR A 157 -3.74 -11.45 -11.04
CA TYR A 157 -3.32 -12.82 -10.74
C TYR A 157 -1.87 -12.99 -10.27
N ASN A 158 -1.00 -12.00 -10.51
CA ASN A 158 0.44 -12.05 -10.24
C ASN A 158 0.93 -10.85 -9.43
N ALA A 159 0.16 -10.41 -8.44
CA ALA A 159 0.54 -9.26 -7.63
C ALA A 159 1.78 -9.54 -6.78
N SER A 160 2.85 -8.78 -7.00
CA SER A 160 4.03 -8.74 -6.15
C SER A 160 3.72 -8.09 -4.78
N PRO A 161 4.48 -8.39 -3.71
CA PRO A 161 4.32 -7.72 -2.44
C PRO A 161 4.52 -6.20 -2.56
N ILE A 162 3.68 -5.42 -1.85
CA ILE A 162 3.95 -4.01 -1.56
C ILE A 162 4.77 -3.99 -0.28
N MET A 163 5.99 -3.46 -0.32
CA MET A 163 6.88 -3.39 0.83
C MET A 163 7.30 -1.94 1.08
N LEU A 164 7.23 -1.54 2.34
CA LEU A 164 7.60 -0.22 2.84
C LEU A 164 8.62 -0.37 3.98
N HIS A 165 9.62 0.49 4.02
CA HIS A 165 10.60 0.58 5.11
C HIS A 165 10.70 1.98 5.71
#